data_c1a2e99ce182d0d9aa028b525468599d
#
_entry.id   c1a2e99ce182d0d9aa028b525468599d
#
_cell.length_a   1.000
_cell.length_b   1.000
_cell.length_c   1.000
_cell.angle_alpha   90.00
_cell.angle_beta   90.00
_cell.angle_gamma   90.00
#
_symmetry.space_group_name_H-M   'P 1'
#
loop_
_entity.id
_entity.type
_entity.pdbx_description
1 polymer ?
#
loop_
_entity_poly.entity_id
_entity_poly.type
_entity_poly.pdbx_seq_one_letter_code
_entity_poly.pdbx_strand_id
1 'polypeptide(L)'
;AFQPGSGMDVRSQELGKVLVNGRQDWDNRVRDRISKLKEDEIGYQKIVSLKMNGVPQPFKYHETIWEVFLTKPIAPKTKVVFDMEFEAQVPLQIRRSGRDNPLTGVRLSMSQWYPKLCEYDYEGWHPTPYIAREFYGVWGDFDVTIHIDKNYTIGGTGYLQNPQEIGHGYEDKSKKLKKSKSEKLSWHFKAPNVHDFMWAA
;
A
#
# COMPACT_ATOMS: atom_id res chain seq x y z
N ALA A 1 6.55 -7.21 -1.30
CA ALA A 1 6.94 -7.42 -2.70
C ALA A 1 8.38 -7.00 -3.00
N PHE A 2 8.94 -6.04 -2.27
CA PHE A 2 10.37 -5.67 -2.43
C PHE A 2 11.23 -6.43 -1.41
N GLN A 3 11.46 -7.69 -1.72
CA GLN A 3 12.34 -8.58 -0.95
C GLN A 3 13.26 -9.34 -1.92
N PRO A 4 14.53 -9.63 -1.55
CA PRO A 4 15.39 -10.53 -2.31
C PRO A 4 14.70 -11.87 -2.56
N GLY A 5 14.77 -12.35 -3.80
CA GLY A 5 14.12 -13.58 -4.25
C GLY A 5 12.60 -13.47 -4.53
N SER A 6 11.99 -12.29 -4.34
CA SER A 6 10.59 -12.07 -4.74
C SER A 6 10.43 -12.13 -6.27
N GLY A 7 9.18 -12.34 -6.74
CA GLY A 7 8.90 -12.39 -8.17
C GLY A 7 9.39 -11.17 -8.95
N MET A 8 9.31 -9.97 -8.35
CA MET A 8 9.87 -8.75 -8.96
C MET A 8 11.39 -8.75 -9.01
N ASP A 9 12.07 -9.28 -8.00
CA ASP A 9 13.53 -9.42 -8.00
C ASP A 9 13.98 -10.43 -9.05
N VAL A 10 13.40 -11.62 -9.05
CA VAL A 10 13.71 -12.68 -10.04
C VAL A 10 13.51 -12.16 -11.47
N ARG A 11 12.36 -11.52 -11.74
CA ARG A 11 12.07 -10.95 -13.06
C ARG A 11 13.08 -9.88 -13.45
N SER A 12 13.46 -9.03 -12.51
CA SER A 12 14.46 -7.98 -12.76
C SER A 12 15.82 -8.58 -13.09
N GLN A 13 16.27 -9.61 -12.37
CA GLN A 13 17.51 -10.32 -12.62
C GLN A 13 17.51 -11.04 -13.98
N GLU A 14 16.39 -11.64 -14.37
CA GLU A 14 16.22 -12.25 -15.70
C GLU A 14 16.37 -11.24 -16.83
N LEU A 15 15.69 -10.10 -16.73
CA LEU A 15 15.80 -9.01 -17.71
C LEU A 15 17.23 -8.47 -17.80
N GLY A 16 17.96 -8.41 -16.69
CA GLY A 16 19.37 -8.02 -16.67
C GLY A 16 20.31 -8.95 -17.43
N LYS A 17 19.89 -10.18 -17.73
CA LYS A 17 20.64 -11.13 -18.55
C LYS A 17 20.36 -10.98 -20.05
N VAL A 18 19.27 -10.30 -20.41
CA VAL A 18 18.87 -10.08 -21.80
C VAL A 18 19.59 -8.85 -22.35
N LEU A 19 20.14 -8.96 -23.56
CA LEU A 19 20.76 -7.84 -24.27
C LEU A 19 19.87 -7.40 -25.43
N VAL A 20 19.49 -6.14 -25.43
CA VAL A 20 18.80 -5.48 -26.54
C VAL A 20 19.73 -4.39 -27.09
N ASN A 21 20.13 -4.52 -28.33
CA ASN A 21 21.08 -3.61 -28.96
C ASN A 21 22.41 -3.46 -28.15
N GLY A 22 22.90 -4.55 -27.57
CA GLY A 22 24.15 -4.59 -26.80
C GLY A 22 24.03 -4.00 -25.37
N ARG A 23 22.81 -3.65 -24.92
CA ARG A 23 22.56 -3.14 -23.56
C ARG A 23 21.65 -4.08 -22.79
N GLN A 24 21.83 -4.17 -21.48
CA GLN A 24 20.93 -4.94 -20.60
C GLN A 24 19.53 -4.36 -20.64
N ASP A 25 18.51 -5.24 -20.77
CA ASP A 25 17.10 -4.89 -20.78
C ASP A 25 16.53 -4.75 -19.35
N TRP A 26 17.11 -3.82 -18.58
CA TRP A 26 16.70 -3.54 -17.23
C TRP A 26 15.52 -2.55 -17.19
N ASP A 27 14.58 -2.71 -16.24
CA ASP A 27 13.84 -1.57 -15.74
C ASP A 27 14.84 -0.67 -14.98
N ASN A 28 15.17 0.49 -15.55
CA ASN A 28 16.16 1.41 -14.99
C ASN A 28 15.87 1.86 -13.55
N ARG A 29 14.63 1.72 -13.09
CA ARG A 29 14.20 2.03 -11.73
C ARG A 29 14.50 0.90 -10.75
N VAL A 30 14.53 -0.31 -11.21
CA VAL A 30 14.68 -1.52 -10.38
C VAL A 30 16.08 -2.11 -10.53
N ARG A 31 16.49 -2.51 -11.74
CA ARG A 31 17.74 -3.24 -12.00
C ARG A 31 17.94 -4.39 -11.01
N ASP A 32 19.09 -4.44 -10.36
CA ASP A 32 19.47 -5.38 -9.31
C ASP A 32 19.30 -4.85 -7.88
N ARG A 33 18.52 -3.75 -7.72
CA ARG A 33 18.41 -3.06 -6.43
C ARG A 33 17.68 -3.89 -5.38
N ILE A 34 16.67 -4.68 -5.78
CA ILE A 34 15.90 -5.51 -4.84
C ILE A 34 16.77 -6.58 -4.21
N SER A 35 17.61 -7.25 -5.00
CA SER A 35 18.51 -8.32 -4.51
C SER A 35 19.55 -7.84 -3.50
N LYS A 36 19.81 -6.52 -3.46
CA LYS A 36 20.80 -5.88 -2.57
C LYS A 36 20.18 -5.31 -1.29
N LEU A 37 18.85 -5.36 -1.12
CA LEU A 37 18.20 -4.86 0.08
C LEU A 37 18.59 -5.68 1.30
N LYS A 38 18.88 -4.99 2.41
CA LYS A 38 19.13 -5.58 3.72
C LYS A 38 17.83 -5.85 4.45
N GLU A 39 17.89 -6.52 5.57
CA GLU A 39 16.74 -6.92 6.37
C GLU A 39 15.87 -5.73 6.82
N ASP A 40 16.50 -4.62 7.17
CA ASP A 40 15.81 -3.37 7.54
C ASP A 40 15.34 -2.52 6.34
N GLU A 41 15.72 -2.92 5.11
CA GLU A 41 15.40 -2.23 3.87
C GLU A 41 14.31 -2.92 3.04
N ILE A 42 13.98 -4.18 3.37
CA ILE A 42 12.93 -4.94 2.69
C ILE A 42 11.52 -4.49 3.08
N GLY A 43 10.52 -4.82 2.25
CA GLY A 43 9.11 -4.59 2.57
C GLY A 43 8.39 -5.89 2.91
N TYR A 44 7.54 -5.84 3.93
CA TYR A 44 6.62 -6.93 4.25
C TYR A 44 5.29 -6.39 4.80
N GLN A 45 4.29 -7.25 4.76
CA GLN A 45 3.02 -7.10 5.48
C GLN A 45 2.70 -8.42 6.18
N LYS A 46 2.32 -8.35 7.45
CA LYS A 46 1.95 -9.50 8.28
C LYS A 46 0.57 -9.28 8.87
N ILE A 47 -0.35 -10.22 8.68
CA ILE A 47 -1.65 -10.17 9.35
C ILE A 47 -1.46 -10.50 10.83
N VAL A 48 -1.95 -9.62 11.70
CA VAL A 48 -2.05 -9.83 13.14
C VAL A 48 -3.39 -10.47 13.47
N SER A 49 -4.46 -9.96 12.89
CA SER A 49 -5.80 -10.54 13.03
C SER A 49 -6.64 -10.35 11.78
N LEU A 50 -7.52 -11.34 11.50
CA LEU A 50 -8.49 -11.28 10.41
C LEU A 50 -9.81 -11.87 10.87
N LYS A 51 -10.89 -11.10 10.76
CA LYS A 51 -12.24 -11.51 11.14
C LYS A 51 -13.22 -11.18 10.02
N MET A 52 -14.25 -11.99 9.86
CA MET A 52 -15.43 -11.70 9.04
C MET A 52 -16.63 -11.60 9.94
N ASN A 53 -17.29 -10.44 9.98
CA ASN A 53 -18.43 -10.16 10.88
C ASN A 53 -18.10 -10.51 12.35
N GLY A 54 -16.90 -10.15 12.80
CA GLY A 54 -16.41 -10.42 14.16
C GLY A 54 -15.89 -11.83 14.43
N VAL A 55 -16.04 -12.78 13.48
CA VAL A 55 -15.59 -14.17 13.63
C VAL A 55 -14.21 -14.32 13.00
N PRO A 56 -13.20 -14.82 13.75
CA PRO A 56 -11.86 -15.10 13.22
C PRO A 56 -11.91 -16.02 12.00
N GLN A 57 -11.10 -15.70 10.99
CA GLN A 57 -10.99 -16.49 9.77
C GLN A 57 -9.57 -17.06 9.65
N PRO A 58 -9.41 -18.36 9.41
CA PRO A 58 -8.11 -18.93 9.08
C PRO A 58 -7.63 -18.48 7.70
N PHE A 59 -6.33 -18.31 7.56
CA PHE A 59 -5.72 -17.91 6.30
C PHE A 59 -4.36 -18.57 6.11
N LYS A 60 -3.89 -18.61 4.86
CA LYS A 60 -2.58 -19.10 4.47
C LYS A 60 -1.90 -18.10 3.53
N TYR A 61 -0.59 -17.94 3.69
CA TYR A 61 0.22 -17.15 2.80
C TYR A 61 0.65 -17.95 1.57
N HIS A 62 0.49 -17.35 0.40
CA HIS A 62 1.06 -17.78 -0.86
C HIS A 62 1.87 -16.59 -1.42
N GLU A 63 3.12 -16.45 -0.99
CA GLU A 63 3.98 -15.28 -1.29
C GLU A 63 3.31 -13.95 -0.90
N THR A 64 2.81 -13.19 -1.87
CA THR A 64 2.12 -11.91 -1.66
C THR A 64 0.61 -12.03 -1.63
N ILE A 65 0.07 -13.23 -1.77
CA ILE A 65 -1.37 -13.52 -1.75
C ILE A 65 -1.74 -14.18 -0.44
N TRP A 66 -2.85 -13.77 0.15
CA TRP A 66 -3.45 -14.43 1.31
C TRP A 66 -4.73 -15.14 0.90
N GLU A 67 -4.73 -16.45 1.06
CA GLU A 67 -5.92 -17.27 0.87
C GLU A 67 -6.66 -17.36 2.20
N VAL A 68 -7.91 -16.86 2.23
CA VAL A 68 -8.76 -16.84 3.43
C VAL A 68 -9.78 -17.96 3.34
N PHE A 69 -9.78 -18.87 4.32
CA PHE A 69 -10.72 -19.97 4.39
C PHE A 69 -11.94 -19.53 5.19
N LEU A 70 -13.00 -19.12 4.48
CA LEU A 70 -14.21 -18.65 5.12
C LEU A 70 -14.92 -19.76 5.89
N THR A 71 -15.21 -19.54 7.17
CA THR A 71 -15.96 -20.49 8.01
C THR A 71 -17.41 -20.66 7.55
N LYS A 72 -17.94 -19.69 6.80
CA LYS A 72 -19.24 -19.74 6.13
C LYS A 72 -19.16 -19.04 4.77
N PRO A 73 -19.80 -19.58 3.73
CA PRO A 73 -19.88 -18.91 2.44
C PRO A 73 -20.57 -17.54 2.55
N ILE A 74 -20.17 -16.59 1.73
CA ILE A 74 -20.86 -15.32 1.57
C ILE A 74 -22.03 -15.54 0.62
N ALA A 75 -23.26 -15.33 1.12
CA ALA A 75 -24.45 -15.46 0.28
C ALA A 75 -24.56 -14.28 -0.71
N PRO A 76 -25.17 -14.50 -1.89
CA PRO A 76 -25.41 -13.41 -2.83
C PRO A 76 -26.19 -12.25 -2.21
N LYS A 77 -25.89 -11.03 -2.64
CA LYS A 77 -26.55 -9.78 -2.19
C LYS A 77 -26.48 -9.52 -0.67
N THR A 78 -25.51 -10.13 0.01
CA THR A 78 -25.28 -9.85 1.43
C THR A 78 -24.10 -8.92 1.62
N LYS A 79 -24.15 -8.12 2.69
CA LYS A 79 -23.01 -7.32 3.14
C LYS A 79 -22.24 -8.08 4.20
N VAL A 80 -20.92 -8.14 4.03
CA VAL A 80 -20.00 -8.66 5.03
C VAL A 80 -18.98 -7.59 5.39
N VAL A 81 -18.46 -7.68 6.62
CA VAL A 81 -17.40 -6.80 7.12
C VAL A 81 -16.19 -7.66 7.42
N PHE A 82 -15.06 -7.32 6.81
CA PHE A 82 -13.76 -7.86 7.18
C PHE A 82 -13.02 -6.85 8.05
N ASP A 83 -12.68 -7.26 9.26
CA ASP A 83 -11.81 -6.52 10.16
C ASP A 83 -10.41 -7.13 10.08
N MET A 84 -9.42 -6.32 9.77
CA MET A 84 -8.03 -6.76 9.64
C MET A 84 -7.12 -5.84 10.42
N GLU A 85 -6.20 -6.44 11.16
CA GLU A 85 -5.05 -5.77 11.74
C GLU A 85 -3.79 -6.34 11.10
N PHE A 86 -2.87 -5.48 10.71
CA PHE A 86 -1.62 -5.90 10.08
C PHE A 86 -0.47 -4.99 10.47
N GLU A 87 0.73 -5.55 10.44
CA GLU A 87 1.99 -4.83 10.56
C GLU A 87 2.69 -4.80 9.20
N ALA A 88 3.35 -3.70 8.90
CA ALA A 88 4.10 -3.56 7.66
C ALA A 88 5.46 -2.88 7.90
N GLN A 89 6.49 -3.35 7.20
CA GLN A 89 7.74 -2.64 7.06
C GLN A 89 7.77 -1.95 5.70
N VAL A 90 8.01 -0.64 5.73
CA VAL A 90 8.14 0.16 4.51
C VAL A 90 9.54 -0.04 3.92
N PRO A 91 9.67 -0.57 2.70
CA PRO A 91 10.99 -0.82 2.10
C PRO A 91 11.69 0.48 1.73
N LEU A 92 13.00 0.43 1.51
CA LEU A 92 13.68 1.48 0.74
C LEU A 92 13.01 1.64 -0.63
N GLN A 93 12.83 2.88 -1.06
CA GLN A 93 12.12 3.15 -2.30
C GLN A 93 12.88 2.62 -3.51
N ILE A 94 12.27 1.67 -4.20
CA ILE A 94 12.77 1.10 -5.47
C ILE A 94 12.04 1.74 -6.65
N ARG A 95 10.71 1.74 -6.62
CA ARG A 95 9.85 2.33 -7.66
C ARG A 95 8.93 3.39 -7.06
N ARG A 96 7.61 3.13 -7.04
CA ARG A 96 6.58 4.06 -6.59
C ARG A 96 6.26 3.97 -5.10
N SER A 97 6.67 2.91 -4.43
CA SER A 97 6.44 2.72 -2.99
C SER A 97 7.75 2.59 -2.25
N GLY A 98 7.79 3.12 -1.06
CA GLY A 98 8.93 2.98 -0.17
C GLY A 98 9.24 4.24 0.62
N ARG A 99 10.32 4.18 1.37
CA ARG A 99 10.85 5.26 2.19
C ARG A 99 12.16 5.84 1.62
N ASP A 100 12.48 7.03 2.05
CA ASP A 100 13.78 7.65 1.86
C ASP A 100 14.19 7.79 0.39
N ASN A 101 13.36 8.45 -0.41
CA ASN A 101 13.69 8.72 -1.80
C ASN A 101 14.88 9.69 -1.91
N PRO A 102 16.06 9.24 -2.39
CA PRO A 102 17.25 10.08 -2.42
C PRO A 102 17.20 11.19 -3.50
N LEU A 103 16.29 11.06 -4.47
CA LEU A 103 16.17 12.03 -5.57
C LEU A 103 15.23 13.18 -5.24
N THR A 104 14.19 12.92 -4.46
CA THR A 104 13.13 13.90 -4.18
C THR A 104 13.11 14.37 -2.73
N GLY A 105 13.75 13.65 -1.83
CA GLY A 105 13.68 13.89 -0.39
C GLY A 105 12.37 13.45 0.27
N VAL A 106 11.43 12.86 -0.49
CA VAL A 106 10.18 12.32 0.06
C VAL A 106 10.50 11.15 0.99
N ARG A 107 10.07 11.27 2.25
CA ARG A 107 10.36 10.29 3.29
C ARG A 107 9.52 9.02 3.13
N LEU A 108 8.26 9.16 2.77
CA LEU A 108 7.32 8.07 2.61
C LEU A 108 6.53 8.24 1.31
N SER A 109 6.57 7.24 0.46
CA SER A 109 5.73 7.11 -0.73
C SER A 109 4.94 5.83 -0.61
N MET A 110 3.66 5.95 -0.29
CA MET A 110 2.81 4.86 0.17
C MET A 110 1.75 4.53 -0.87
N SER A 111 2.16 3.86 -1.95
CA SER A 111 1.24 3.19 -2.85
C SER A 111 1.27 1.68 -2.57
N GLN A 112 0.13 0.98 -2.66
CA GLN A 112 -0.02 -0.44 -2.30
C GLN A 112 0.52 -0.78 -0.90
N TRP A 113 0.19 0.04 0.07
CA TRP A 113 0.71 -0.04 1.45
C TRP A 113 -0.16 -0.87 2.39
N TYR A 114 -1.36 -1.22 1.97
CA TYR A 114 -2.34 -1.98 2.73
C TYR A 114 -2.75 -3.24 1.98
N PRO A 115 -3.24 -4.29 2.68
CA PRO A 115 -3.81 -5.47 2.05
C PRO A 115 -5.06 -5.13 1.25
N LYS A 116 -5.15 -5.64 0.03
CA LYS A 116 -6.27 -5.44 -0.88
C LYS A 116 -7.05 -6.71 -1.11
N LEU A 117 -8.37 -6.59 -1.26
CA LEU A 117 -9.19 -7.67 -1.79
C LEU A 117 -8.81 -7.92 -3.25
N CYS A 118 -8.59 -9.19 -3.61
CA CYS A 118 -8.46 -9.57 -5.02
C CYS A 118 -9.77 -9.31 -5.75
N GLU A 119 -9.67 -8.94 -7.02
CA GLU A 119 -10.84 -8.85 -7.91
C GLU A 119 -11.46 -10.22 -8.12
N TYR A 120 -12.79 -10.26 -8.21
CA TYR A 120 -13.58 -11.45 -8.52
C TYR A 120 -14.59 -11.11 -9.60
N ASP A 121 -14.53 -11.82 -10.73
CA ASP A 121 -15.46 -11.66 -11.84
C ASP A 121 -15.96 -13.02 -12.37
N TYR A 122 -16.42 -13.05 -13.62
CA TYR A 122 -16.95 -14.25 -14.26
C TYR A 122 -15.90 -15.36 -14.46
N GLU A 123 -14.61 -15.05 -14.43
CA GLU A 123 -13.50 -16.00 -14.47
C GLU A 123 -13.07 -16.47 -13.07
N GLY A 124 -13.63 -15.88 -12.01
CA GLY A 124 -13.31 -16.18 -10.62
C GLY A 124 -12.37 -15.16 -9.99
N TRP A 125 -11.58 -15.61 -9.02
CA TRP A 125 -10.59 -14.78 -8.33
C TRP A 125 -9.36 -14.52 -9.19
N HIS A 126 -8.86 -13.29 -9.16
CA HIS A 126 -7.60 -12.87 -9.82
C HIS A 126 -6.44 -12.70 -8.83
N PRO A 127 -5.91 -13.79 -8.24
CA PRO A 127 -4.84 -13.73 -7.24
C PRO A 127 -3.46 -13.62 -7.91
N THR A 128 -3.33 -12.82 -8.96
CA THR A 128 -2.09 -12.70 -9.72
C THR A 128 -1.10 -11.80 -8.98
N PRO A 129 0.10 -12.29 -8.61
CA PRO A 129 1.13 -11.47 -8.02
C PRO A 129 1.54 -10.33 -8.95
N TYR A 130 1.88 -9.17 -8.36
CA TYR A 130 2.43 -8.07 -9.14
C TYR A 130 3.85 -8.39 -9.62
N ILE A 131 3.99 -8.67 -10.90
CA ILE A 131 5.28 -8.91 -11.56
C ILE A 131 5.31 -8.08 -12.84
N ALA A 132 5.78 -6.84 -12.75
CA ALA A 132 5.93 -5.88 -13.84
C ALA A 132 4.60 -5.56 -14.60
N ARG A 133 3.46 -5.75 -13.95
CA ARG A 133 2.12 -5.40 -14.46
C ARG A 133 1.34 -4.65 -13.41
N GLU A 134 0.26 -3.98 -13.79
CA GLU A 134 -0.63 -3.31 -12.84
C GLU A 134 -1.57 -4.32 -12.15
N PHE A 135 -2.11 -3.89 -11.01
CA PHE A 135 -3.10 -4.66 -10.27
C PHE A 135 -4.48 -4.57 -10.94
N TYR A 136 -5.23 -5.66 -10.86
CA TYR A 136 -6.66 -5.66 -11.09
C TYR A 136 -7.34 -5.40 -9.75
N GLY A 137 -7.75 -4.15 -9.51
CA GLY A 137 -8.19 -3.69 -8.19
C GLY A 137 -9.67 -3.37 -8.14
N VAL A 138 -10.29 -3.71 -7.01
CA VAL A 138 -11.69 -3.42 -6.71
C VAL A 138 -11.87 -1.92 -6.47
N TRP A 139 -12.88 -1.30 -7.11
CA TRP A 139 -13.30 0.07 -6.84
C TRP A 139 -14.12 0.17 -5.56
N GLY A 140 -13.96 1.26 -4.84
CA GLY A 140 -14.70 1.49 -3.61
C GLY A 140 -14.49 2.87 -3.03
N ASP A 141 -15.16 3.12 -1.90
CA ASP A 141 -15.00 4.32 -1.10
C ASP A 141 -13.97 4.08 0.00
N PHE A 142 -13.04 5.02 0.14
CA PHE A 142 -12.02 4.96 1.18
C PHE A 142 -12.26 6.04 2.22
N ASP A 143 -12.22 5.64 3.48
CA ASP A 143 -12.21 6.51 4.66
C ASP A 143 -10.95 6.18 5.44
N VAL A 144 -9.93 7.06 5.38
CA VAL A 144 -8.58 6.75 5.83
C VAL A 144 -8.11 7.80 6.83
N THR A 145 -7.67 7.34 8.01
CA THR A 145 -7.02 8.19 9.00
C THR A 145 -5.56 7.77 9.17
N ILE A 146 -4.64 8.73 9.00
CA ILE A 146 -3.20 8.54 9.13
C ILE A 146 -2.71 9.31 10.35
N HIS A 147 -2.16 8.59 11.34
CA HIS A 147 -1.53 9.17 12.51
C HIS A 147 -0.01 9.21 12.30
N ILE A 148 0.54 10.40 12.15
CA ILE A 148 1.97 10.59 11.86
C ILE A 148 2.53 11.77 12.68
N ASP A 149 3.86 11.83 12.85
CA ASP A 149 4.54 12.95 13.48
C ASP A 149 4.09 14.28 12.86
N LYS A 150 3.88 15.28 13.73
CA LYS A 150 3.34 16.60 13.36
C LYS A 150 4.18 17.38 12.36
N ASN A 151 5.44 17.02 12.16
CA ASN A 151 6.33 17.69 11.21
C ASN A 151 6.15 17.22 9.77
N TYR A 152 5.41 16.11 9.55
CA TYR A 152 5.11 15.63 8.21
C TYR A 152 3.92 16.37 7.61
N THR A 153 4.03 16.69 6.33
CA THR A 153 2.91 17.15 5.50
C THR A 153 2.51 16.02 4.58
N ILE A 154 1.25 15.61 4.63
CA ILE A 154 0.72 14.51 3.80
C ILE A 154 -0.02 15.06 2.59
N GLY A 155 0.35 14.56 1.39
CA GLY A 155 -0.51 14.55 0.22
C GLY A 155 -1.13 13.16 0.06
N GLY A 156 -2.44 13.08 -0.14
CA GLY A 156 -3.15 11.81 -0.24
C GLY A 156 -4.29 11.83 -1.25
N THR A 157 -4.77 10.65 -1.62
CA THR A 157 -5.93 10.48 -2.50
C THR A 157 -7.19 11.02 -1.82
N GLY A 158 -8.06 11.66 -2.60
CA GLY A 158 -9.33 12.19 -2.11
C GLY A 158 -9.23 13.55 -1.45
N TYR A 159 -10.06 13.77 -0.43
CA TYR A 159 -10.27 15.08 0.19
C TYR A 159 -9.98 15.02 1.69
N LEU A 160 -9.10 15.92 2.16
CA LEU A 160 -8.83 16.08 3.59
C LEU A 160 -10.09 16.64 4.29
N GLN A 161 -10.54 15.93 5.33
CA GLN A 161 -11.78 16.24 6.05
C GLN A 161 -11.58 17.21 7.22
N ASN A 162 -10.38 17.29 7.77
CA ASN A 162 -10.08 18.06 8.98
C ASN A 162 -8.94 19.08 8.81
N PRO A 163 -8.97 19.93 7.76
CA PRO A 163 -7.88 20.87 7.46
C PRO A 163 -7.60 21.86 8.59
N GLN A 164 -8.62 22.25 9.38
CA GLN A 164 -8.44 23.18 10.49
C GLN A 164 -7.75 22.58 11.71
N GLU A 165 -7.65 21.25 11.78
CA GLU A 165 -6.91 20.53 12.83
C GLU A 165 -5.48 20.24 12.40
N ILE A 166 -5.26 20.18 11.09
CA ILE A 166 -3.97 19.86 10.48
C ILE A 166 -3.11 21.11 10.28
N GLY A 167 -3.63 22.15 9.66
CA GLY A 167 -2.82 23.27 9.19
C GLY A 167 -2.03 22.88 7.94
N HIS A 168 -0.72 23.08 7.96
CA HIS A 168 0.23 22.73 6.89
C HIS A 168 -0.13 23.31 5.51
N GLY A 169 -0.88 24.43 5.48
CA GLY A 169 -1.35 25.07 4.25
C GLY A 169 -2.67 24.55 3.69
N TYR A 170 -3.29 23.55 4.35
CA TYR A 170 -4.61 23.04 3.99
C TYR A 170 -5.76 23.83 4.65
N GLU A 171 -5.46 24.54 5.73
CA GLU A 171 -6.45 25.27 6.50
C GLU A 171 -7.09 26.43 5.73
N ASP A 172 -8.35 26.66 6.00
CA ASP A 172 -9.03 27.91 5.61
C ASP A 172 -8.48 29.04 6.48
N LYS A 173 -7.73 29.97 5.90
CA LYS A 173 -7.08 31.10 6.59
C LYS A 173 -8.05 32.07 7.26
N SER A 174 -9.32 32.05 6.84
CA SER A 174 -10.39 32.85 7.47
C SER A 174 -10.87 32.27 8.81
N LYS A 175 -10.52 31.01 9.13
CA LYS A 175 -10.93 30.29 10.32
C LYS A 175 -9.76 30.05 11.26
N LYS A 176 -10.09 29.97 12.55
CA LYS A 176 -9.08 29.67 13.58
C LYS A 176 -8.56 28.23 13.43
N LEU A 177 -7.25 28.07 13.43
CA LEU A 177 -6.59 26.78 13.48
C LEU A 177 -6.80 26.13 14.86
N LYS A 178 -7.18 24.87 14.90
CA LYS A 178 -7.28 24.08 16.14
C LYS A 178 -5.91 23.45 16.43
N LYS A 179 -5.13 24.09 17.26
CA LYS A 179 -3.78 23.58 17.63
C LYS A 179 -3.87 22.30 18.46
N SER A 180 -3.29 21.23 17.99
CA SER A 180 -3.06 20.01 18.77
C SER A 180 -1.85 20.18 19.69
N LYS A 181 -1.91 19.62 20.90
CA LYS A 181 -0.76 19.47 21.81
C LYS A 181 -0.01 18.15 21.56
N SER A 182 -0.55 17.27 20.73
CA SER A 182 0.07 15.98 20.40
C SER A 182 1.28 16.15 19.51
N GLU A 183 2.28 15.28 19.67
CA GLU A 183 3.40 15.14 18.75
C GLU A 183 3.00 14.48 17.42
N LYS A 184 1.80 13.92 17.34
CA LYS A 184 1.24 13.34 16.12
C LYS A 184 -0.02 14.09 15.70
N LEU A 185 -0.21 14.23 14.40
CA LEU A 185 -1.45 14.69 13.77
C LEU A 185 -2.19 13.50 13.16
N SER A 186 -3.52 13.60 13.15
CA SER A 186 -4.43 12.61 12.58
C SER A 186 -5.04 13.18 11.29
N TRP A 187 -4.48 12.79 10.16
CA TRP A 187 -4.93 13.21 8.85
C TRP A 187 -6.10 12.34 8.39
N HIS A 188 -7.29 12.91 8.20
CA HIS A 188 -8.48 12.18 7.81
C HIS A 188 -8.87 12.50 6.37
N PHE A 189 -8.82 11.50 5.51
CA PHE A 189 -9.17 11.61 4.08
C PHE A 189 -10.40 10.78 3.75
N LYS A 190 -11.23 11.29 2.84
CA LYS A 190 -12.28 10.54 2.15
C LYS A 190 -12.03 10.55 0.66
N ALA A 191 -12.03 9.37 0.04
CA ALA A 191 -11.83 9.20 -1.39
C ALA A 191 -12.96 8.32 -1.96
N PRO A 192 -14.05 8.92 -2.46
CA PRO A 192 -15.17 8.17 -3.01
C PRO A 192 -14.83 7.63 -4.40
N ASN A 193 -15.25 6.41 -4.67
CA ASN A 193 -15.21 5.75 -5.96
C ASN A 193 -13.82 5.76 -6.62
N VAL A 194 -12.82 5.22 -5.92
CA VAL A 194 -11.45 5.06 -6.41
C VAL A 194 -11.01 3.59 -6.31
N HIS A 195 -10.06 3.19 -7.14
CA HIS A 195 -9.55 1.81 -7.12
C HIS A 195 -8.36 1.62 -6.18
N ASP A 196 -7.83 2.70 -5.65
CA ASP A 196 -6.69 2.69 -4.72
C ASP A 196 -6.63 3.96 -3.88
N PHE A 197 -6.02 3.86 -2.71
CA PHE A 197 -5.69 5.00 -1.87
C PHE A 197 -4.18 5.07 -1.68
N MET A 198 -3.55 6.13 -2.17
CA MET A 198 -2.13 6.39 -1.95
C MET A 198 -1.91 7.68 -1.16
N TRP A 199 -0.76 7.78 -0.50
CA TRP A 199 -0.32 9.00 0.16
C TRP A 199 1.21 9.09 0.16
N ALA A 200 1.71 10.30 0.37
CA ALA A 200 3.13 10.58 0.52
C ALA A 200 3.37 11.62 1.63
N ALA A 201 4.55 11.57 2.25
CA ALA A 201 4.96 12.49 3.30
C ALA A 201 6.48 12.76 3.26
#